data_395128989eb1db28a8fa30ce971d8b0e
#
_entry.id   395128989eb1db28a8fa30ce971d8b0e
#
_cell.length_a   1.000
_cell.length_b   1.000
_cell.length_c   1.000
_cell.angle_alpha   90.00
_cell.angle_beta   90.00
_cell.angle_gamma   90.00
#
_symmetry.space_group_name_H-M   'P 1'
#
loop_
_entity.id
_entity.type
_entity.pdbx_description
1 polymer ?
#
loop_
_entity_poly.entity_id
_entity_poly.type
_entity_poly.pdbx_seq_one_letter_code
_entity_poly.pdbx_strand_id
1 'polypeptide(L)'
;MCNSAVNLALAMSAMAKDTTTAQERKDVDVLLIGAGVMSATLGAWLQDLAPDWSIEMVERLDSVAEESSNGWNNAGTGHAALAELNYTPQQADGSIDISKAVTINESFQISRQFWAYQVQKGNLRNPKSFIHSTPHMSFVWGDDNVEFLRKRYQALQKSTLFRGMAYSEDPQQIARWIPLVMNGRDRRQKVAATWTEMGTDVNFGEVTRQLIASLEKKANFRLRLRQ
;
A
#
# COMPACT_ATOMS: atom_id res chain seq x y z
N MET A 1 12.66 -41.62 65.36
CA MET A 1 13.71 -40.74 64.72
C MET A 1 13.87 -41.15 63.28
N CYS A 2 12.99 -40.71 62.43
CA CYS A 2 13.17 -40.91 60.95
C CYS A 2 12.15 -40.08 60.15
N ASN A 3 12.15 -38.75 60.33
CA ASN A 3 11.25 -37.87 59.57
C ASN A 3 11.92 -36.51 59.12
N SER A 4 13.21 -36.32 59.40
CA SER A 4 13.89 -35.03 59.05
C SER A 4 14.65 -35.09 57.74
N ALA A 5 14.94 -36.25 57.18
CA ALA A 5 15.74 -36.36 55.95
C ALA A 5 14.92 -36.28 54.65
N VAL A 6 13.61 -36.60 54.73
CA VAL A 6 12.73 -36.59 53.53
C VAL A 6 12.26 -35.18 53.18
N ASN A 7 12.11 -34.29 54.18
CA ASN A 7 11.68 -32.90 53.91
C ASN A 7 12.77 -31.99 53.34
N LEU A 8 14.04 -32.34 53.49
CA LEU A 8 15.15 -31.54 52.93
C LEU A 8 15.37 -31.83 51.45
N ALA A 9 15.09 -33.06 51.01
CA ALA A 9 15.22 -33.43 49.58
C ALA A 9 14.06 -32.87 48.73
N LEU A 10 12.87 -32.69 49.28
CA LEU A 10 11.75 -32.04 48.57
C LEU A 10 11.89 -30.52 48.48
N ALA A 11 12.54 -29.86 49.43
CA ALA A 11 12.79 -28.43 49.39
C ALA A 11 13.91 -28.05 48.37
N MET A 12 14.87 -28.94 48.13
CA MET A 12 15.93 -28.70 47.13
C MET A 12 15.50 -28.99 45.68
N SER A 13 14.41 -29.73 45.47
CA SER A 13 13.86 -29.98 44.11
C SER A 13 12.97 -28.85 43.59
N ALA A 14 12.52 -27.93 44.44
CA ALA A 14 11.68 -26.80 44.08
C ALA A 14 12.46 -25.53 43.70
N MET A 15 13.81 -25.53 43.82
CA MET A 15 14.66 -24.40 43.42
C MET A 15 15.40 -24.65 42.11
N ALA A 16 14.96 -25.63 41.32
CA ALA A 16 15.55 -25.87 40.00
C ALA A 16 14.70 -25.24 38.89
N LYS A 17 15.26 -24.21 38.34
CA LYS A 17 15.03 -23.77 36.96
C LYS A 17 13.85 -22.83 36.68
N ASP A 18 13.97 -21.63 37.14
CA ASP A 18 13.64 -20.51 36.27
C ASP A 18 14.93 -20.12 35.49
N THR A 19 15.39 -21.02 34.64
CA THR A 19 16.30 -20.67 33.55
C THR A 19 15.43 -20.13 32.43
N THR A 20 14.85 -18.96 32.63
CA THR A 20 14.56 -18.06 31.53
C THR A 20 15.89 -17.87 30.80
N THR A 21 16.10 -18.60 29.73
CA THR A 21 17.19 -18.38 28.80
C THR A 21 17.13 -16.91 28.44
N ALA A 22 18.04 -16.11 28.97
CA ALA A 22 18.28 -14.77 28.52
C ALA A 22 18.55 -14.92 27.02
N GLN A 23 17.55 -14.62 26.21
CA GLN A 23 17.67 -14.61 24.76
C GLN A 23 18.74 -13.57 24.48
N GLU A 24 19.94 -14.00 24.03
CA GLU A 24 21.03 -13.12 23.67
C GLU A 24 20.41 -12.02 22.79
N ARG A 25 20.37 -10.78 23.30
CA ARG A 25 20.06 -9.60 22.50
C ARG A 25 21.17 -9.52 21.48
N LYS A 26 20.92 -10.02 20.28
CA LYS A 26 21.75 -9.71 19.14
C LYS A 26 21.39 -8.29 18.73
N ASP A 27 22.35 -7.39 18.84
CA ASP A 27 22.23 -6.09 18.22
C ASP A 27 22.00 -6.28 16.71
N VAL A 28 21.04 -5.55 16.17
CA VAL A 28 20.74 -5.53 14.73
C VAL A 28 20.93 -4.12 14.21
N ASP A 29 21.38 -4.00 12.97
CA ASP A 29 21.57 -2.69 12.35
C ASP A 29 20.22 -1.99 12.13
N VAL A 30 19.18 -2.77 11.81
CA VAL A 30 17.82 -2.23 11.57
C VAL A 30 16.76 -3.11 12.21
N LEU A 31 15.87 -2.50 12.98
CA LEU A 31 14.63 -3.10 13.47
C LEU A 31 13.44 -2.49 12.73
N LEU A 32 12.68 -3.31 12.00
CA LEU A 32 11.44 -2.94 11.33
C LEU A 32 10.25 -3.38 12.18
N ILE A 33 9.36 -2.46 12.54
CA ILE A 33 8.18 -2.73 13.36
C ILE A 33 6.94 -2.79 12.47
N GLY A 34 6.28 -3.95 12.46
CA GLY A 34 5.17 -4.29 11.57
C GLY A 34 5.63 -4.90 10.26
N ALA A 35 4.92 -5.93 9.78
CA ALA A 35 5.22 -6.63 8.53
C ALA A 35 4.22 -6.26 7.41
N GLY A 36 3.94 -4.96 7.28
CA GLY A 36 3.16 -4.37 6.18
C GLY A 36 4.03 -3.94 4.99
N VAL A 37 3.38 -3.39 3.96
CA VAL A 37 4.03 -2.98 2.71
C VAL A 37 5.17 -1.98 2.90
N MET A 38 5.07 -1.08 3.89
CA MET A 38 6.11 -0.08 4.15
C MET A 38 7.40 -0.75 4.64
N SER A 39 7.32 -1.61 5.66
CA SER A 39 8.48 -2.34 6.19
C SER A 39 9.05 -3.32 5.16
N ALA A 40 8.19 -4.00 4.40
CA ALA A 40 8.62 -4.91 3.34
C ALA A 40 9.41 -4.17 2.23
N THR A 41 8.92 -3.00 1.82
CA THR A 41 9.58 -2.14 0.82
C THR A 41 10.90 -1.60 1.34
N LEU A 42 10.91 -1.07 2.57
CA LEU A 42 12.13 -0.55 3.20
C LEU A 42 13.17 -1.66 3.40
N GLY A 43 12.75 -2.83 3.88
CA GLY A 43 13.65 -3.98 4.04
C GLY A 43 14.28 -4.41 2.71
N ALA A 44 13.50 -4.45 1.62
CA ALA A 44 14.02 -4.75 0.29
C ALA A 44 15.00 -3.67 -0.21
N TRP A 45 14.75 -2.40 0.04
CA TRP A 45 15.68 -1.32 -0.29
C TRP A 45 16.98 -1.39 0.51
N LEU A 46 16.88 -1.61 1.81
CA LEU A 46 18.06 -1.72 2.69
C LEU A 46 18.92 -2.92 2.28
N GLN A 47 18.30 -4.05 1.92
CA GLN A 47 19.03 -5.21 1.42
C GLN A 47 19.79 -4.92 0.11
N ASP A 48 19.29 -3.97 -0.71
CA ASP A 48 19.96 -3.54 -1.94
C ASP A 48 21.05 -2.49 -1.69
N LEU A 49 20.84 -1.57 -0.75
CA LEU A 49 21.73 -0.43 -0.49
C LEU A 49 22.83 -0.76 0.54
N ALA A 50 22.51 -1.61 1.49
CA ALA A 50 23.41 -2.03 2.59
C ALA A 50 23.28 -3.55 2.80
N PRO A 51 23.78 -4.37 1.87
CA PRO A 51 23.57 -5.83 1.86
C PRO A 51 24.18 -6.54 3.06
N ASP A 52 25.12 -5.93 3.76
CA ASP A 52 25.79 -6.48 4.95
C ASP A 52 25.03 -6.16 6.25
N TRP A 53 24.03 -5.29 6.21
CA TRP A 53 23.26 -4.93 7.40
C TRP A 53 22.34 -6.06 7.84
N SER A 54 22.33 -6.32 9.14
CA SER A 54 21.39 -7.23 9.78
C SER A 54 20.03 -6.54 9.99
N ILE A 55 18.97 -7.16 9.49
CA ILE A 55 17.61 -6.63 9.56
C ILE A 55 16.73 -7.60 10.34
N GLU A 56 16.12 -7.11 11.41
CA GLU A 56 15.05 -7.84 12.11
C GLU A 56 13.71 -7.15 11.86
N MET A 57 12.71 -7.93 11.46
CA MET A 57 11.33 -7.46 11.29
C MET A 57 10.46 -8.15 12.33
N VAL A 58 9.71 -7.38 13.11
CA VAL A 58 8.79 -7.90 14.13
C VAL A 58 7.35 -7.59 13.74
N GLU A 59 6.46 -8.55 13.93
CA GLU A 59 5.03 -8.43 13.65
C GLU A 59 4.23 -8.96 14.83
N ARG A 60 3.24 -8.20 15.23
CA ARG A 60 2.31 -8.53 16.34
C ARG A 60 1.43 -9.74 16.01
N LEU A 61 1.02 -9.85 14.75
CA LEU A 61 0.13 -10.90 14.28
C LEU A 61 0.89 -12.19 13.96
N ASP A 62 0.17 -13.23 13.63
CA ASP A 62 0.72 -14.54 13.28
C ASP A 62 1.06 -14.70 11.81
N SER A 63 0.80 -13.65 11.03
CA SER A 63 1.04 -13.60 9.59
C SER A 63 1.35 -12.18 9.13
N VAL A 64 2.02 -12.04 7.98
CA VAL A 64 2.38 -10.76 7.36
C VAL A 64 1.23 -10.20 6.53
N ALA A 65 1.17 -8.87 6.38
CA ALA A 65 0.19 -8.17 5.53
C ALA A 65 -1.28 -8.35 5.96
N GLU A 66 -1.57 -8.55 7.24
CA GLU A 66 -2.94 -8.80 7.72
C GLU A 66 -3.71 -7.53 8.13
N GLU A 67 -3.02 -6.41 8.33
CA GLU A 67 -3.65 -5.12 8.66
C GLU A 67 -3.92 -4.30 7.38
N SER A 68 -3.50 -3.04 7.34
CA SER A 68 -3.78 -2.11 6.22
C SER A 68 -3.27 -2.58 4.85
N SER A 69 -2.27 -3.46 4.80
CA SER A 69 -1.78 -4.05 3.54
C SER A 69 -2.64 -5.22 3.03
N ASN A 70 -3.53 -5.78 3.84
CA ASN A 70 -4.45 -6.84 3.41
C ASN A 70 -5.37 -6.32 2.30
N GLY A 71 -5.59 -7.11 1.25
CA GLY A 71 -6.37 -6.71 0.08
C GLY A 71 -7.84 -6.35 0.38
N TRP A 72 -8.37 -6.76 1.54
CA TRP A 72 -9.72 -6.40 1.98
C TRP A 72 -9.76 -5.17 2.90
N ASN A 73 -8.61 -4.65 3.34
CA ASN A 73 -8.51 -3.53 4.26
C ASN A 73 -8.10 -2.21 3.58
N ASN A 74 -7.94 -2.21 2.26
CA ASN A 74 -7.64 -1.02 1.46
C ASN A 74 -8.35 -1.10 0.09
N ALA A 75 -8.39 0.00 -0.62
CA ALA A 75 -9.05 0.09 -1.92
C ALA A 75 -8.22 -0.48 -3.09
N GLY A 76 -6.99 -0.88 -2.86
CA GLY A 76 -6.09 -1.37 -3.93
C GLY A 76 -5.74 -0.34 -5.00
N THR A 77 -6.15 0.90 -4.83
CA THR A 77 -5.96 1.94 -5.85
C THR A 77 -4.47 2.21 -6.06
N GLY A 78 -4.01 2.11 -7.28
CA GLY A 78 -2.71 2.66 -7.64
C GLY A 78 -2.80 4.19 -7.60
N HIS A 79 -2.23 4.78 -6.54
CA HIS A 79 -2.39 6.20 -6.19
C HIS A 79 -1.70 7.14 -7.18
N ALA A 80 -2.23 7.21 -8.41
CA ALA A 80 -1.75 8.10 -9.46
C ALA A 80 -2.53 9.43 -9.54
N ALA A 81 -3.35 9.75 -8.52
CA ALA A 81 -4.19 10.95 -8.44
C ALA A 81 -5.13 11.14 -9.66
N LEU A 82 -5.54 10.04 -10.29
CA LEU A 82 -6.37 10.09 -11.49
C LEU A 82 -7.85 10.31 -11.15
N ALA A 83 -8.33 9.68 -10.08
CA ALA A 83 -9.73 9.70 -9.67
C ALA A 83 -10.01 10.63 -8.49
N GLU A 84 -9.10 10.75 -7.54
CA GLU A 84 -9.31 11.41 -6.26
C GLU A 84 -9.40 12.93 -6.41
N LEU A 85 -10.58 13.50 -6.05
CA LEU A 85 -10.85 14.92 -6.21
C LEU A 85 -10.17 15.80 -5.15
N ASN A 86 -9.91 15.26 -3.97
CA ASN A 86 -9.32 15.95 -2.82
C ASN A 86 -7.83 16.32 -3.00
N TYR A 87 -7.20 15.86 -4.07
CA TYR A 87 -5.82 16.24 -4.40
C TYR A 87 -5.72 17.47 -5.29
N THR A 88 -6.85 18.05 -5.66
CA THR A 88 -6.94 19.20 -6.57
C THR A 88 -7.90 20.26 -6.03
N PRO A 89 -7.56 20.92 -4.88
CA PRO A 89 -8.45 21.89 -4.26
C PRO A 89 -8.64 23.11 -5.16
N GLN A 90 -9.85 23.64 -5.16
CA GLN A 90 -10.15 24.92 -5.78
C GLN A 90 -9.69 26.06 -4.85
N GLN A 91 -8.96 27.01 -5.41
CA GLN A 91 -8.45 28.19 -4.71
C GLN A 91 -9.52 29.30 -4.64
N ALA A 92 -9.29 30.32 -3.82
CA ALA A 92 -10.20 31.45 -3.65
C ALA A 92 -10.44 32.26 -4.96
N ASP A 93 -9.48 32.23 -5.88
CA ASP A 93 -9.59 32.86 -7.20
C ASP A 93 -10.33 31.96 -8.24
N GLY A 94 -10.78 30.78 -7.81
CA GLY A 94 -11.48 29.81 -8.65
C GLY A 94 -10.58 28.91 -9.48
N SER A 95 -9.24 29.09 -9.41
CA SER A 95 -8.27 28.17 -10.05
C SER A 95 -8.20 26.83 -9.33
N ILE A 96 -7.64 25.82 -10.00
CA ILE A 96 -7.42 24.49 -9.41
C ILE A 96 -5.91 24.29 -9.18
N ASP A 97 -5.54 24.04 -7.95
CA ASP A 97 -4.17 23.65 -7.59
C ASP A 97 -3.99 22.14 -7.82
N ILE A 98 -3.06 21.79 -8.71
CA ILE A 98 -2.72 20.41 -9.06
C ILE A 98 -1.41 19.91 -8.43
N SER A 99 -0.74 20.73 -7.63
CA SER A 99 0.60 20.42 -7.09
C SER A 99 0.63 19.09 -6.32
N LYS A 100 -0.36 18.89 -5.46
CA LYS A 100 -0.48 17.65 -4.69
C LYS A 100 -0.74 16.44 -5.60
N ALA A 101 -1.59 16.58 -6.61
CA ALA A 101 -1.89 15.51 -7.57
C ALA A 101 -0.63 15.12 -8.37
N VAL A 102 0.18 16.10 -8.79
CA VAL A 102 1.46 15.87 -9.45
C VAL A 102 2.41 15.08 -8.56
N THR A 103 2.66 15.54 -7.33
CA THR A 103 3.56 14.88 -6.38
C THR A 103 3.14 13.43 -6.09
N ILE A 104 1.83 13.19 -5.93
CA ILE A 104 1.30 11.83 -5.68
C ILE A 104 1.50 10.94 -6.91
N ASN A 105 1.24 11.47 -8.12
CA ASN A 105 1.47 10.70 -9.34
C ASN A 105 2.95 10.35 -9.50
N GLU A 106 3.86 11.31 -9.33
CA GLU A 106 5.31 11.07 -9.39
C GLU A 106 5.75 9.98 -8.40
N SER A 107 5.29 10.06 -7.16
CA SER A 107 5.59 9.05 -6.12
C SER A 107 5.09 7.65 -6.52
N PHE A 108 3.93 7.58 -7.14
CA PHE A 108 3.40 6.32 -7.64
C PHE A 108 4.22 5.76 -8.81
N GLN A 109 4.69 6.63 -9.75
CA GLN A 109 5.59 6.19 -10.82
C GLN A 109 6.92 5.64 -10.26
N ILE A 110 7.46 6.25 -9.20
CA ILE A 110 8.66 5.73 -8.51
C ILE A 110 8.37 4.34 -7.91
N SER A 111 7.21 4.15 -7.28
CA SER A 111 6.79 2.85 -6.74
C SER A 111 6.71 1.78 -7.84
N ARG A 112 6.16 2.12 -9.01
CA ARG A 112 6.10 1.21 -10.16
C ARG A 112 7.49 0.84 -10.69
N GLN A 113 8.41 1.81 -10.74
CA GLN A 113 9.81 1.56 -11.14
C GLN A 113 10.49 0.63 -10.15
N PHE A 114 10.30 0.85 -8.85
CA PHE A 114 10.81 -0.04 -7.82
C PHE A 114 10.27 -1.46 -7.97
N TRP A 115 8.97 -1.64 -8.15
CA TRP A 115 8.40 -2.97 -8.37
C TRP A 115 8.93 -3.64 -9.64
N ALA A 116 9.06 -2.88 -10.74
CA ALA A 116 9.65 -3.41 -11.98
C ALA A 116 11.10 -3.89 -11.76
N TYR A 117 11.89 -3.13 -11.02
CA TYR A 117 13.25 -3.52 -10.63
C TYR A 117 13.25 -4.79 -9.75
N GLN A 118 12.36 -4.88 -8.77
CA GLN A 118 12.24 -6.08 -7.92
C GLN A 118 11.76 -7.31 -8.72
N VAL A 119 10.96 -7.11 -9.76
CA VAL A 119 10.60 -8.19 -10.70
C VAL A 119 11.82 -8.66 -11.49
N GLN A 120 12.63 -7.74 -12.01
CA GLN A 120 13.86 -8.08 -12.73
C GLN A 120 14.85 -8.87 -11.85
N LYS A 121 14.91 -8.54 -10.56
CA LYS A 121 15.72 -9.28 -9.56
C LYS A 121 15.12 -10.63 -9.16
N GLY A 122 13.88 -10.94 -9.53
CA GLY A 122 13.17 -12.15 -9.14
C GLY A 122 12.65 -12.14 -7.70
N ASN A 123 12.63 -10.99 -7.05
CA ASN A 123 12.08 -10.80 -5.71
C ASN A 123 10.54 -10.71 -5.75
N LEU A 124 10.00 -10.06 -6.79
CA LEU A 124 8.59 -10.11 -7.15
C LEU A 124 8.44 -10.98 -8.40
N ARG A 125 7.73 -12.10 -8.31
CA ARG A 125 7.79 -13.12 -9.36
C ARG A 125 6.64 -13.09 -10.35
N ASN A 126 5.46 -12.71 -9.93
CA ASN A 126 4.27 -12.73 -10.75
C ASN A 126 3.57 -11.36 -10.73
N PRO A 127 3.93 -10.42 -11.60
CA PRO A 127 3.31 -9.09 -11.62
C PRO A 127 1.78 -9.13 -11.71
N LYS A 128 1.23 -10.09 -12.45
CA LYS A 128 -0.23 -10.28 -12.58
C LYS A 128 -0.94 -10.71 -11.30
N SER A 129 -0.21 -11.07 -10.24
CA SER A 129 -0.83 -11.36 -8.94
C SER A 129 -1.01 -10.14 -8.08
N PHE A 130 -0.36 -9.01 -8.41
CA PHE A 130 -0.39 -7.83 -7.54
C PHE A 130 -0.68 -6.50 -8.25
N ILE A 131 -0.56 -6.38 -9.57
CA ILE A 131 -0.88 -5.14 -10.29
C ILE A 131 -1.65 -5.43 -11.56
N HIS A 132 -2.80 -4.75 -11.71
CA HIS A 132 -3.70 -4.89 -12.85
C HIS A 132 -3.99 -3.52 -13.46
N SER A 133 -4.09 -3.46 -14.79
CA SER A 133 -4.63 -2.27 -15.46
C SER A 133 -6.13 -2.20 -15.22
N THR A 134 -6.58 -1.11 -14.63
CA THR A 134 -7.98 -0.87 -14.30
C THR A 134 -8.27 0.60 -14.56
N PRO A 135 -9.27 0.93 -15.40
CA PRO A 135 -9.59 2.33 -15.65
C PRO A 135 -9.98 3.07 -14.37
N HIS A 136 -9.43 4.28 -14.21
CA HIS A 136 -9.82 5.18 -13.13
C HIS A 136 -10.74 6.27 -13.65
N MET A 137 -11.72 6.63 -12.83
CA MET A 137 -12.72 7.61 -13.19
C MET A 137 -13.14 8.45 -11.99
N SER A 138 -13.52 9.71 -12.25
CA SER A 138 -14.26 10.53 -11.30
C SER A 138 -15.62 10.80 -11.90
N PHE A 139 -16.67 10.79 -11.07
CA PHE A 139 -18.02 11.11 -11.46
C PHE A 139 -18.63 12.13 -10.50
N VAL A 140 -19.26 13.14 -11.05
CA VAL A 140 -19.93 14.20 -10.28
C VAL A 140 -21.30 14.53 -10.86
N TRP A 141 -22.14 15.20 -10.06
CA TRP A 141 -23.43 15.72 -10.48
C TRP A 141 -23.72 17.07 -9.82
N GLY A 142 -24.63 17.85 -10.45
CA GLY A 142 -24.97 19.22 -10.05
C GLY A 142 -24.04 20.27 -10.66
N ASP A 143 -24.51 21.47 -10.81
CA ASP A 143 -23.89 22.55 -11.58
C ASP A 143 -22.46 22.86 -11.07
N ASP A 144 -22.33 23.10 -9.77
CA ASP A 144 -21.04 23.48 -9.16
C ASP A 144 -19.99 22.37 -9.27
N ASN A 145 -20.40 21.12 -9.07
CA ASN A 145 -19.50 19.97 -9.15
C ASN A 145 -19.07 19.69 -10.61
N VAL A 146 -19.98 19.87 -11.56
CA VAL A 146 -19.66 19.72 -12.98
C VAL A 146 -18.66 20.79 -13.42
N GLU A 147 -18.87 22.04 -12.98
CA GLU A 147 -17.94 23.14 -13.27
C GLU A 147 -16.56 22.90 -12.60
N PHE A 148 -16.54 22.43 -11.34
CA PHE A 148 -15.31 22.05 -10.65
C PHE A 148 -14.56 20.95 -11.43
N LEU A 149 -15.24 19.87 -11.83
CA LEU A 149 -14.59 18.76 -12.53
C LEU A 149 -14.05 19.18 -13.90
N ARG A 150 -14.76 20.08 -14.59
CA ARG A 150 -14.27 20.67 -15.87
C ARG A 150 -12.99 21.47 -15.66
N LYS A 151 -12.97 22.36 -14.66
CA LYS A 151 -11.77 23.14 -14.33
C LYS A 151 -10.61 22.24 -13.90
N ARG A 152 -10.89 21.23 -13.08
CA ARG A 152 -9.91 20.22 -12.67
C ARG A 152 -9.29 19.52 -13.88
N TYR A 153 -10.13 19.03 -14.79
CA TYR A 153 -9.64 18.41 -16.03
C TYR A 153 -8.73 19.34 -16.82
N GLN A 154 -9.14 20.58 -17.05
CA GLN A 154 -8.35 21.58 -17.79
C GLN A 154 -7.01 21.88 -17.10
N ALA A 155 -6.98 21.95 -15.78
CA ALA A 155 -5.76 22.18 -15.02
C ALA A 155 -4.80 20.97 -15.13
N LEU A 156 -5.32 19.76 -14.98
CA LEU A 156 -4.52 18.51 -15.08
C LEU A 156 -3.92 18.30 -16.46
N GLN A 157 -4.61 18.72 -17.56
CA GLN A 157 -4.09 18.62 -18.93
C GLN A 157 -2.81 19.45 -19.16
N LYS A 158 -2.47 20.38 -18.28
CA LYS A 158 -1.20 21.14 -18.35
C LYS A 158 0.01 20.29 -17.96
N SER A 159 -0.20 19.17 -17.26
CA SER A 159 0.85 18.22 -16.88
C SER A 159 0.83 16.98 -17.78
N THR A 160 2.03 16.55 -18.20
CA THR A 160 2.19 15.33 -19.01
C THR A 160 1.75 14.06 -18.28
N LEU A 161 1.75 14.06 -16.95
CA LEU A 161 1.35 12.93 -16.12
C LEU A 161 -0.13 12.56 -16.27
N PHE A 162 -0.97 13.50 -16.69
CA PHE A 162 -2.41 13.31 -16.85
C PHE A 162 -2.86 13.31 -18.31
N ARG A 163 -1.93 13.23 -19.25
CA ARG A 163 -2.27 13.05 -20.67
C ARG A 163 -2.98 11.72 -20.87
N GLY A 164 -4.00 11.71 -21.71
CA GLY A 164 -4.84 10.54 -21.95
C GLY A 164 -6.04 10.46 -21.00
N MET A 165 -6.19 11.37 -20.03
CA MET A 165 -7.45 11.54 -19.32
C MET A 165 -8.48 12.13 -20.29
N ALA A 166 -9.66 11.52 -20.37
CA ALA A 166 -10.81 12.05 -21.10
C ALA A 166 -11.79 12.72 -20.13
N TYR A 167 -12.60 13.64 -20.62
CA TYR A 167 -13.67 14.31 -19.89
C TYR A 167 -14.95 14.30 -20.73
N SER A 168 -16.10 14.11 -20.09
CA SER A 168 -17.39 14.18 -20.74
C SER A 168 -18.50 14.68 -19.80
N GLU A 169 -19.44 15.45 -20.36
CA GLU A 169 -20.72 15.80 -19.76
C GLU A 169 -21.89 15.09 -20.50
N ASP A 170 -21.59 14.35 -21.55
CA ASP A 170 -22.57 13.57 -22.30
C ASP A 170 -23.00 12.32 -21.48
N PRO A 171 -24.28 12.24 -21.04
CA PRO A 171 -24.78 11.08 -20.31
C PRO A 171 -24.60 9.74 -21.05
N GLN A 172 -24.65 9.75 -22.39
CA GLN A 172 -24.45 8.53 -23.19
C GLN A 172 -23.00 8.08 -23.17
N GLN A 173 -22.05 9.02 -23.25
CA GLN A 173 -20.63 8.70 -23.12
C GLN A 173 -20.29 8.22 -21.71
N ILE A 174 -20.83 8.87 -20.68
CA ILE A 174 -20.64 8.48 -19.28
C ILE A 174 -21.22 7.09 -19.04
N ALA A 175 -22.41 6.78 -19.59
CA ALA A 175 -23.01 5.45 -19.49
C ALA A 175 -22.15 4.35 -20.14
N ARG A 176 -21.41 4.66 -21.21
CA ARG A 176 -20.43 3.70 -21.79
C ARG A 176 -19.25 3.45 -20.87
N TRP A 177 -18.77 4.49 -20.18
CA TRP A 177 -17.65 4.37 -19.24
C TRP A 177 -18.08 3.72 -17.92
N ILE A 178 -19.21 4.17 -17.35
CA ILE A 178 -19.63 3.83 -16.00
C ILE A 178 -21.17 3.56 -15.99
N PRO A 179 -21.62 2.42 -16.55
CA PRO A 179 -23.05 2.18 -16.75
C PRO A 179 -23.85 2.21 -15.45
N LEU A 180 -23.29 1.70 -14.34
CA LEU A 180 -24.01 1.59 -13.07
C LEU A 180 -24.36 2.94 -12.44
N VAL A 181 -23.55 4.00 -12.63
CA VAL A 181 -23.86 5.31 -12.06
C VAL A 181 -24.94 6.05 -12.85
N MET A 182 -25.21 5.63 -14.08
CA MET A 182 -26.22 6.24 -14.95
C MET A 182 -27.56 5.50 -14.90
N ASN A 183 -27.59 4.28 -14.42
CA ASN A 183 -28.81 3.49 -14.33
C ASN A 183 -29.82 4.10 -13.35
N GLY A 184 -31.05 4.37 -13.80
CA GLY A 184 -32.13 4.96 -13.00
C GLY A 184 -31.96 6.46 -12.66
N ARG A 185 -30.96 7.14 -13.22
CA ARG A 185 -30.69 8.56 -12.95
C ARG A 185 -31.66 9.48 -13.71
N ASP A 186 -32.07 10.57 -13.06
CA ASP A 186 -32.88 11.63 -13.73
C ASP A 186 -32.08 12.24 -14.89
N ARG A 187 -32.65 12.18 -16.10
CA ARG A 187 -32.01 12.70 -17.33
C ARG A 187 -31.78 14.21 -17.32
N ARG A 188 -32.45 14.94 -16.44
CA ARG A 188 -32.30 16.40 -16.29
C ARG A 188 -31.13 16.76 -15.36
N GLN A 189 -30.62 15.81 -14.61
CA GLN A 189 -29.49 16.06 -13.71
C GLN A 189 -28.23 16.25 -14.53
N LYS A 190 -27.56 17.40 -14.37
CA LYS A 190 -26.25 17.62 -14.94
C LYS A 190 -25.22 16.68 -14.31
N VAL A 191 -24.41 16.06 -15.12
CA VAL A 191 -23.39 15.12 -14.75
C VAL A 191 -22.11 15.38 -15.49
N ALA A 192 -20.97 15.01 -14.92
CA ALA A 192 -19.71 14.96 -15.62
C ALA A 192 -18.85 13.81 -15.10
N ALA A 193 -17.99 13.28 -15.94
CA ALA A 193 -17.00 12.29 -15.56
C ALA A 193 -15.65 12.54 -16.24
N THR A 194 -14.59 12.11 -15.54
CA THR A 194 -13.28 11.86 -16.17
C THR A 194 -13.04 10.36 -16.27
N TRP A 195 -12.27 9.97 -17.27
CA TRP A 195 -11.86 8.60 -17.54
C TRP A 195 -10.39 8.53 -17.87
N THR A 196 -9.67 7.60 -17.27
CA THR A 196 -8.26 7.32 -17.61
C THR A 196 -8.07 5.82 -17.68
N GLU A 197 -7.75 5.32 -18.87
CA GLU A 197 -7.58 3.87 -19.11
C GLU A 197 -6.35 3.30 -18.38
N MET A 198 -5.32 4.13 -18.16
CA MET A 198 -4.05 3.72 -17.55
C MET A 198 -4.08 3.66 -16.01
N GLY A 199 -5.23 3.63 -15.40
CA GLY A 199 -5.35 3.38 -13.97
C GLY A 199 -4.86 1.98 -13.59
N THR A 200 -4.58 1.75 -12.32
CA THR A 200 -4.11 0.45 -11.82
C THR A 200 -4.79 0.08 -10.51
N ASP A 201 -5.06 -1.20 -10.37
CA ASP A 201 -5.42 -1.85 -9.12
C ASP A 201 -4.21 -2.64 -8.61
N VAL A 202 -3.91 -2.53 -7.29
CA VAL A 202 -2.74 -3.12 -6.65
C VAL A 202 -3.14 -3.94 -5.44
N ASN A 203 -2.77 -5.20 -5.43
CA ASN A 203 -2.83 -6.05 -4.25
C ASN A 203 -1.58 -5.83 -3.39
N PHE A 204 -1.64 -4.86 -2.47
CA PHE A 204 -0.53 -4.53 -1.58
C PHE A 204 -0.15 -5.69 -0.65
N GLY A 205 -1.11 -6.54 -0.27
CA GLY A 205 -0.83 -7.75 0.51
C GLY A 205 0.07 -8.71 -0.25
N GLU A 206 -0.17 -8.89 -1.54
CA GLU A 206 0.66 -9.77 -2.37
C GLU A 206 2.06 -9.20 -2.60
N VAL A 207 2.18 -7.89 -2.86
CA VAL A 207 3.49 -7.21 -2.91
C VAL A 207 4.26 -7.44 -1.61
N THR A 208 3.60 -7.24 -0.47
CA THR A 208 4.20 -7.41 0.87
C THR A 208 4.69 -8.84 1.08
N ARG A 209 3.83 -9.84 0.83
CA ARG A 209 4.18 -11.26 1.01
C ARG A 209 5.37 -11.66 0.15
N GLN A 210 5.40 -11.25 -1.12
CA GLN A 210 6.49 -11.62 -2.01
C GLN A 210 7.82 -10.95 -1.62
N LEU A 211 7.80 -9.66 -1.24
CA LEU A 211 9.02 -8.97 -0.78
C LEU A 211 9.56 -9.61 0.50
N ILE A 212 8.71 -9.90 1.49
CA ILE A 212 9.15 -10.54 2.73
C ILE A 212 9.68 -11.95 2.46
N ALA A 213 8.99 -12.76 1.64
CA ALA A 213 9.47 -14.08 1.25
C ALA A 213 10.81 -14.04 0.50
N SER A 214 11.12 -12.93 -0.16
CA SER A 214 12.43 -12.69 -0.76
C SER A 214 13.49 -12.35 0.30
N LEU A 215 13.13 -11.53 1.29
CA LEU A 215 14.01 -11.17 2.41
C LEU A 215 14.34 -12.37 3.29
N GLU A 216 13.39 -13.26 3.56
CA GLU A 216 13.61 -14.48 4.36
C GLU A 216 14.64 -15.44 3.77
N LYS A 217 15.00 -15.29 2.49
CA LYS A 217 16.11 -16.05 1.87
C LYS A 217 17.49 -15.49 2.18
N LYS A 218 17.58 -14.34 2.84
CA LYS A 218 18.84 -13.67 3.18
C LYS A 218 19.29 -14.09 4.57
N ALA A 219 20.56 -14.45 4.70
CA ALA A 219 21.12 -14.92 5.96
C ALA A 219 21.11 -13.85 7.08
N ASN A 220 21.09 -12.58 6.71
CA ASN A 220 21.09 -11.42 7.59
C ASN A 220 19.71 -10.81 7.81
N PHE A 221 18.63 -11.47 7.38
CA PHE A 221 17.25 -11.07 7.64
C PHE A 221 16.56 -12.05 8.60
N ARG A 222 15.80 -11.52 9.54
CA ARG A 222 14.97 -12.31 10.45
C ARG A 222 13.57 -11.72 10.55
N LEU A 223 12.55 -12.56 10.35
CA LEU A 223 11.16 -12.25 10.64
C LEU A 223 10.76 -12.90 11.98
N ARG A 224 10.13 -12.13 12.86
CA ARG A 224 9.53 -12.64 14.11
C ARG A 224 8.06 -12.24 14.15
N LEU A 225 7.20 -13.23 14.16
CA LEU A 225 5.75 -13.08 14.32
C LEU A 225 5.35 -13.16 15.80
N ARG A 226 4.18 -12.63 16.15
CA ARG A 226 3.61 -12.64 17.51
C ARG A 226 4.51 -11.93 18.54
N GLN A 227 5.13 -10.84 18.16
CA GLN A 227 6.02 -10.06 19.02
C GLN A 227 5.47 -8.69 19.35
#